data_98e56185b37bfa6b727cffc5449770ee
#
_entry.id   98e56185b37bfa6b727cffc5449770ee
#
_cell.length_a   1.000
_cell.length_b   1.000
_cell.length_c   1.000
_cell.angle_alpha   90.00
_cell.angle_beta   90.00
_cell.angle_gamma   90.00
#
_symmetry.space_group_name_H-M   'P 1'
#
loop_
_entity.id
_entity.type
_entity.pdbx_description
1 polymer ?
#
loop_
_entity_poly.entity_id
_entity_poly.type
_entity_poly.pdbx_seq_one_letter_code
_entity_poly.pdbx_strand_id
1 'polypeptide(L)'
;TVTVGAGGAGGVVSPSSQPTDGNNSAFSTISSTAGGRAGFAQDGTSLQDGAPGGSGGGATTESNSNRTGGAGNLGGYTPVEGYAGGNTGPGRGGGGGGGSSAVGENSPVTVGDGYPRGGVGGAGTNNSITSSSITYATGGTGGRSDLNAAGSAGAANTGNGGNGGSGAAANPSDSNGGNGGSGFVAIRYSDTFALAASTTGSPTVTTSGGYRIYQWNSSGSITF
;
A
#
# COMPACT_ATOMS: atom_id res chain seq x y z
N THR A 1 13.10 1.58 20.56
CA THR A 1 13.24 0.78 19.33
C THR A 1 12.50 1.43 18.18
N VAL A 2 13.00 1.20 16.97
CA VAL A 2 12.42 1.61 15.69
C VAL A 2 12.21 0.33 14.86
N THR A 3 10.99 0.09 14.40
CA THR A 3 10.67 -0.99 13.47
C THR A 3 10.18 -0.38 12.16
N VAL A 4 10.82 -0.71 11.06
CA VAL A 4 10.35 -0.31 9.72
C VAL A 4 9.72 -1.53 9.07
N GLY A 5 8.43 -1.42 8.75
CA GLY A 5 7.66 -2.48 8.12
C GLY A 5 8.02 -2.67 6.65
N ALA A 6 8.16 -3.91 6.21
CA ALA A 6 8.28 -4.23 4.80
C ALA A 6 6.92 -4.09 4.10
N GLY A 7 6.95 -3.76 2.81
CA GLY A 7 5.77 -3.85 1.96
C GLY A 7 5.34 -5.31 1.76
N GLY A 8 4.05 -5.52 1.52
CA GLY A 8 3.53 -6.84 1.19
C GLY A 8 3.98 -7.30 -0.20
N ALA A 9 4.15 -8.60 -0.40
CA ALA A 9 4.44 -9.15 -1.71
C ALA A 9 3.21 -9.06 -2.63
N GLY A 10 3.44 -8.74 -3.90
CA GLY A 10 2.42 -8.86 -4.94
C GLY A 10 2.10 -10.33 -5.26
N GLY A 11 0.90 -10.58 -5.75
CA GLY A 11 0.54 -11.93 -6.20
C GLY A 11 1.36 -12.33 -7.42
N VAL A 12 1.80 -13.59 -7.46
CA VAL A 12 2.55 -14.16 -8.58
C VAL A 12 1.70 -15.25 -9.24
N VAL A 13 1.60 -15.22 -10.57
CA VAL A 13 0.73 -16.15 -11.31
C VAL A 13 1.44 -17.46 -11.65
N SER A 14 2.76 -17.48 -11.83
CA SER A 14 3.51 -18.72 -12.14
C SER A 14 4.94 -18.71 -11.61
N PRO A 15 5.33 -19.60 -10.67
CA PRO A 15 4.41 -20.48 -9.91
C PRO A 15 3.48 -19.65 -9.02
N SER A 16 2.25 -20.12 -8.86
CA SER A 16 1.21 -19.36 -8.14
C SER A 16 1.60 -19.07 -6.70
N SER A 17 1.57 -17.79 -6.32
CA SER A 17 1.79 -17.33 -4.95
C SER A 17 0.84 -16.16 -4.62
N GLN A 18 0.14 -16.29 -3.52
CA GLN A 18 -0.80 -15.27 -3.07
C GLN A 18 -0.07 -14.01 -2.61
N PRO A 19 -0.69 -12.82 -2.77
CA PRO A 19 -0.16 -11.61 -2.18
C PRO A 19 -0.21 -11.67 -0.65
N THR A 20 0.64 -10.91 -0.01
CA THR A 20 0.68 -10.80 1.46
C THR A 20 0.38 -9.40 1.93
N ASP A 21 -0.11 -9.27 3.16
CA ASP A 21 -0.19 -7.97 3.83
C ASP A 21 1.21 -7.40 4.04
N GLY A 22 1.31 -6.09 4.18
CA GLY A 22 2.52 -5.45 4.66
C GLY A 22 2.78 -5.71 6.15
N ASN A 23 3.90 -5.23 6.66
CA ASN A 23 4.24 -5.30 8.08
C ASN A 23 4.12 -3.91 8.73
N ASN A 24 3.71 -3.89 10.00
CA ASN A 24 3.58 -2.64 10.76
C ASN A 24 4.93 -1.94 10.93
N SER A 25 4.90 -0.60 10.86
CA SER A 25 6.01 0.23 11.33
C SER A 25 5.73 0.69 12.76
N ALA A 26 6.78 0.79 13.59
CA ALA A 26 6.59 1.23 14.97
C ALA A 26 7.76 2.07 15.49
N PHE A 27 7.43 3.02 16.35
CA PHE A 27 8.36 3.73 17.21
C PHE A 27 7.97 3.54 18.68
N SER A 28 8.80 2.81 19.43
CA SER A 28 8.49 2.44 20.82
C SER A 28 7.15 1.70 20.92
N THR A 29 6.15 2.29 21.54
CA THR A 29 4.79 1.78 21.70
C THR A 29 3.80 2.31 20.66
N ILE A 30 4.23 3.25 19.82
CA ILE A 30 3.40 3.80 18.74
C ILE A 30 3.56 2.91 17.52
N SER A 31 2.48 2.35 17.04
CA SER A 31 2.47 1.49 15.85
C SER A 31 1.56 2.08 14.78
N SER A 32 1.99 2.02 13.52
CA SER A 32 1.16 2.28 12.34
C SER A 32 0.85 0.96 11.68
N THR A 33 -0.45 0.72 11.41
CA THR A 33 -0.92 -0.54 10.83
C THR A 33 -0.55 -0.63 9.36
N ALA A 34 -0.05 -1.78 8.94
CA ALA A 34 0.28 -2.04 7.55
C ALA A 34 -0.95 -2.04 6.64
N GLY A 35 -0.72 -1.82 5.35
CA GLY A 35 -1.76 -1.99 4.33
C GLY A 35 -2.13 -3.46 4.13
N GLY A 36 -3.42 -3.71 3.89
CA GLY A 36 -3.95 -5.03 3.55
C GLY A 36 -3.59 -5.41 2.10
N ARG A 37 -3.40 -6.71 1.86
CA ARG A 37 -3.16 -7.26 0.54
C ARG A 37 -4.36 -7.06 -0.38
N ALA A 38 -4.10 -6.91 -1.68
CA ALA A 38 -5.14 -6.97 -2.69
C ALA A 38 -5.76 -8.38 -2.79
N GLY A 39 -6.95 -8.46 -3.36
CA GLY A 39 -7.53 -9.73 -3.78
C GLY A 39 -6.62 -10.43 -4.78
N PHE A 40 -6.70 -11.76 -4.84
CA PHE A 40 -5.96 -12.61 -5.77
C PHE A 40 -6.92 -13.54 -6.51
N ALA A 41 -6.98 -13.36 -7.81
CA ALA A 41 -7.79 -14.18 -8.70
C ALA A 41 -6.87 -15.14 -9.44
N GLN A 42 -6.97 -16.40 -9.10
CA GLN A 42 -6.42 -17.52 -9.86
C GLN A 42 -7.34 -18.73 -9.68
N ASP A 43 -7.37 -19.61 -10.67
CA ASP A 43 -8.26 -20.77 -10.78
C ASP A 43 -8.62 -21.39 -9.43
N GLY A 44 -9.85 -21.18 -9.00
CA GLY A 44 -10.41 -21.80 -7.80
C GLY A 44 -10.01 -21.17 -6.45
N THR A 45 -9.29 -20.05 -6.39
CA THR A 45 -8.97 -19.40 -5.12
C THR A 45 -10.12 -18.54 -4.59
N SER A 46 -10.42 -18.66 -3.30
CA SER A 46 -11.45 -17.87 -2.61
C SER A 46 -10.98 -16.48 -2.16
N LEU A 47 -9.73 -16.11 -2.42
CA LEU A 47 -9.11 -14.88 -1.89
C LEU A 47 -9.28 -13.67 -2.83
N GLN A 48 -10.46 -13.52 -3.44
CA GLN A 48 -10.73 -12.43 -4.39
C GLN A 48 -11.08 -11.11 -3.69
N ASP A 49 -11.48 -11.15 -2.42
CA ASP A 49 -11.70 -9.95 -1.63
C ASP A 49 -10.37 -9.33 -1.16
N GLY A 50 -10.33 -8.01 -1.07
CA GLY A 50 -9.21 -7.29 -0.47
C GLY A 50 -9.14 -7.56 1.04
N ALA A 51 -7.93 -7.65 1.60
CA ALA A 51 -7.75 -7.78 3.05
C ALA A 51 -7.88 -6.43 3.76
N PRO A 52 -8.36 -6.41 5.01
CA PRO A 52 -8.34 -5.20 5.83
C PRO A 52 -6.91 -4.84 6.22
N GLY A 53 -6.68 -3.55 6.51
CA GLY A 53 -5.39 -3.03 6.95
C GLY A 53 -5.49 -1.63 7.53
N GLY A 54 -4.37 -0.96 7.77
CA GLY A 54 -4.36 0.49 7.99
C GLY A 54 -5.03 1.18 6.80
N SER A 55 -4.63 0.83 5.59
CA SER A 55 -5.42 1.01 4.35
C SER A 55 -5.79 -0.36 3.79
N GLY A 56 -7.02 -0.54 3.35
CA GLY A 56 -7.51 -1.82 2.84
C GLY A 56 -7.04 -2.13 1.42
N GLY A 57 -6.86 -3.41 1.09
CA GLY A 57 -6.53 -3.85 -0.27
C GLY A 57 -7.72 -3.76 -1.21
N GLY A 58 -7.49 -3.52 -2.50
CA GLY A 58 -8.53 -3.58 -3.53
C GLY A 58 -8.98 -5.02 -3.82
N ALA A 59 -10.24 -5.21 -4.20
CA ALA A 59 -10.76 -6.52 -4.61
C ALA A 59 -10.33 -6.88 -6.04
N THR A 60 -10.37 -8.17 -6.39
CA THR A 60 -10.21 -8.65 -7.76
C THR A 60 -11.22 -9.75 -8.10
N THR A 61 -11.42 -10.08 -9.35
CA THR A 61 -12.30 -11.18 -9.75
C THR A 61 -11.89 -11.77 -11.10
N GLU A 62 -12.06 -13.09 -11.26
CA GLU A 62 -11.94 -13.80 -12.53
C GLU A 62 -13.24 -13.84 -13.31
N SER A 63 -14.35 -13.58 -12.66
CA SER A 63 -15.71 -13.66 -13.20
C SER A 63 -16.44 -12.34 -12.96
N ASN A 64 -17.61 -12.18 -13.57
CA ASN A 64 -18.48 -11.01 -13.34
C ASN A 64 -19.12 -10.99 -11.94
N SER A 65 -18.37 -11.39 -10.92
CA SER A 65 -18.82 -11.40 -9.52
C SER A 65 -18.40 -10.13 -8.81
N ASN A 66 -19.30 -9.59 -7.98
CA ASN A 66 -18.97 -8.49 -7.10
C ASN A 66 -18.09 -9.02 -5.95
N ARG A 67 -16.96 -8.40 -5.74
CA ARG A 67 -16.04 -8.65 -4.63
C ARG A 67 -15.80 -7.37 -3.86
N THR A 68 -15.50 -7.49 -2.59
CA THR A 68 -15.35 -6.34 -1.69
C THR A 68 -13.89 -6.00 -1.45
N GLY A 69 -13.58 -4.70 -1.49
CA GLY A 69 -12.31 -4.19 -1.01
C GLY A 69 -12.18 -4.37 0.50
N GLY A 70 -10.95 -4.47 0.98
CA GLY A 70 -10.67 -4.59 2.41
C GLY A 70 -11.02 -3.31 3.16
N ALA A 71 -11.44 -3.45 4.41
CA ALA A 71 -11.66 -2.29 5.29
C ALA A 71 -10.34 -1.57 5.61
N GLY A 72 -10.39 -0.25 5.72
CA GLY A 72 -9.30 0.56 6.26
C GLY A 72 -9.39 0.71 7.78
N ASN A 73 -8.40 1.35 8.37
CA ASN A 73 -8.33 1.67 9.81
C ASN A 73 -8.53 0.45 10.73
N LEU A 74 -7.87 -0.66 10.40
CA LEU A 74 -8.02 -1.94 11.12
C LEU A 74 -7.78 -1.81 12.64
N GLY A 75 -6.88 -0.91 13.07
CA GLY A 75 -6.62 -0.64 14.48
C GLY A 75 -7.69 0.22 15.18
N GLY A 76 -8.67 0.75 14.45
CA GLY A 76 -9.71 1.63 15.02
C GLY A 76 -9.17 2.96 15.55
N TYR A 77 -8.09 3.46 14.98
CA TYR A 77 -7.41 4.67 15.44
C TYR A 77 -8.20 5.95 15.20
N THR A 78 -7.95 6.93 16.04
CA THR A 78 -8.43 8.30 15.89
C THR A 78 -7.25 9.26 16.03
N PRO A 79 -6.86 10.03 14.98
CA PRO A 79 -7.46 10.05 13.65
C PRO A 79 -7.30 8.74 12.87
N VAL A 80 -8.12 8.56 11.83
CA VAL A 80 -8.11 7.38 10.95
C VAL A 80 -6.75 7.23 10.26
N GLU A 81 -6.17 6.01 10.28
CA GLU A 81 -4.87 5.74 9.62
C GLU A 81 -5.00 5.59 8.10
N GLY A 82 -6.13 5.11 7.63
CA GLY A 82 -6.37 4.89 6.20
C GLY A 82 -7.77 4.37 5.90
N TYR A 83 -8.06 4.23 4.64
CA TYR A 83 -9.40 4.00 4.10
C TYR A 83 -9.52 2.66 3.39
N ALA A 84 -10.75 2.27 3.12
CA ALA A 84 -11.06 1.00 2.46
C ALA A 84 -10.54 0.96 1.02
N GLY A 85 -10.24 -0.24 0.53
CA GLY A 85 -10.04 -0.51 -0.88
C GLY A 85 -11.36 -0.53 -1.65
N GLY A 86 -11.27 -0.39 -2.98
CA GLY A 86 -12.37 -0.44 -3.90
C GLY A 86 -12.87 -1.86 -4.17
N ASN A 87 -14.15 -1.97 -4.52
CA ASN A 87 -14.81 -3.20 -4.91
C ASN A 87 -14.58 -3.51 -6.40
N THR A 88 -14.81 -4.76 -6.80
CA THR A 88 -15.04 -5.06 -8.22
C THR A 88 -16.49 -4.72 -8.61
N GLY A 89 -16.66 -4.36 -9.88
CA GLY A 89 -17.96 -4.30 -10.54
C GLY A 89 -18.19 -5.48 -11.50
N PRO A 90 -19.28 -5.47 -12.26
CA PRO A 90 -19.46 -6.38 -13.39
C PRO A 90 -18.31 -6.16 -14.41
N GLY A 91 -17.52 -7.20 -14.60
CA GLY A 91 -16.30 -7.15 -15.41
C GLY A 91 -15.12 -7.73 -14.63
N ARG A 92 -13.95 -7.81 -15.27
CA ARG A 92 -12.76 -8.41 -14.67
C ARG A 92 -11.73 -7.38 -14.20
N GLY A 93 -12.14 -6.09 -13.98
CA GLY A 93 -11.26 -5.07 -13.43
C GLY A 93 -11.17 -5.19 -11.91
N GLY A 94 -9.98 -5.00 -11.34
CA GLY A 94 -9.75 -4.92 -9.91
C GLY A 94 -10.13 -3.55 -9.32
N GLY A 95 -10.58 -3.50 -8.07
CA GLY A 95 -10.71 -2.25 -7.31
C GLY A 95 -9.34 -1.68 -6.95
N GLY A 96 -9.23 -0.37 -6.77
CA GLY A 96 -8.02 0.29 -6.27
C GLY A 96 -7.81 0.01 -4.77
N GLY A 97 -6.57 -0.04 -4.30
CA GLY A 97 -6.27 -0.08 -2.87
C GLY A 97 -6.66 1.22 -2.17
N GLY A 98 -7.02 1.17 -0.90
CA GLY A 98 -7.24 2.36 -0.07
C GLY A 98 -5.95 3.15 0.16
N GLY A 99 -6.07 4.45 0.33
CA GLY A 99 -4.98 5.33 0.72
C GLY A 99 -5.14 5.84 2.15
N SER A 100 -4.19 6.63 2.62
CA SER A 100 -4.26 7.25 3.96
C SER A 100 -5.21 8.43 4.03
N SER A 101 -5.69 8.98 2.93
CA SER A 101 -6.63 10.12 2.92
C SER A 101 -7.89 9.90 2.09
N ALA A 102 -7.98 8.83 1.32
CA ALA A 102 -9.15 8.51 0.52
C ALA A 102 -9.36 7.01 0.31
N VAL A 103 -10.59 6.61 0.06
CA VAL A 103 -10.94 5.25 -0.37
C VAL A 103 -10.38 4.96 -1.76
N GLY A 104 -10.07 3.69 -2.03
CA GLY A 104 -9.80 3.23 -3.38
C GLY A 104 -11.08 3.21 -4.23
N GLU A 105 -10.97 3.55 -5.50
CA GLU A 105 -12.11 3.51 -6.41
C GLU A 105 -12.53 2.07 -6.74
N ASN A 106 -13.82 1.90 -6.89
CA ASN A 106 -14.34 0.65 -7.44
C ASN A 106 -13.88 0.50 -8.89
N SER A 107 -13.74 -0.75 -9.35
CA SER A 107 -13.55 -0.99 -10.78
C SER A 107 -14.73 -0.44 -11.56
N PRO A 108 -14.53 0.46 -12.55
CA PRO A 108 -15.60 0.96 -13.39
C PRO A 108 -16.16 -0.19 -14.27
N VAL A 109 -17.49 -0.17 -14.46
CA VAL A 109 -18.24 -1.26 -15.10
C VAL A 109 -17.83 -1.52 -16.55
N THR A 110 -17.55 -0.49 -17.32
CA THR A 110 -16.96 -0.53 -18.69
C THR A 110 -16.57 0.88 -19.11
N VAL A 111 -15.53 1.00 -19.89
CA VAL A 111 -15.21 2.24 -20.60
C VAL A 111 -15.36 1.97 -22.10
N GLY A 112 -15.46 3.01 -22.89
CA GLY A 112 -15.88 2.99 -24.29
C GLY A 112 -15.19 2.02 -25.26
N ASP A 113 -14.14 1.32 -24.81
CA ASP A 113 -13.45 0.23 -25.53
C ASP A 113 -13.98 -1.18 -25.17
N GLY A 114 -14.97 -1.27 -24.25
CA GLY A 114 -15.61 -2.53 -23.87
C GLY A 114 -14.85 -3.33 -22.80
N TYR A 115 -13.72 -2.84 -22.28
CA TYR A 115 -12.91 -3.54 -21.29
C TYR A 115 -12.93 -2.83 -19.92
N PRO A 116 -13.19 -3.56 -18.84
CA PRO A 116 -13.13 -3.01 -17.48
C PRO A 116 -11.72 -2.53 -17.12
N ARG A 117 -11.63 -1.30 -16.63
CA ARG A 117 -10.39 -0.75 -16.09
C ARG A 117 -10.31 -1.03 -14.59
N GLY A 118 -9.08 -1.06 -14.07
CA GLY A 118 -8.87 -1.06 -12.63
C GLY A 118 -9.31 0.26 -12.00
N GLY A 119 -9.85 0.18 -10.78
CA GLY A 119 -10.12 1.37 -9.97
C GLY A 119 -8.83 2.09 -9.61
N VAL A 120 -8.88 3.42 -9.49
CA VAL A 120 -7.73 4.22 -9.06
C VAL A 120 -7.48 4.00 -7.57
N GLY A 121 -6.22 3.94 -7.16
CA GLY A 121 -5.85 3.87 -5.75
C GLY A 121 -6.25 5.12 -4.97
N GLY A 122 -6.64 4.95 -3.72
CA GLY A 122 -6.97 6.05 -2.81
C GLY A 122 -5.78 6.98 -2.59
N ALA A 123 -6.05 8.27 -2.43
CA ALA A 123 -5.00 9.27 -2.22
C ALA A 123 -4.24 9.05 -0.90
N GLY A 124 -2.94 9.33 -0.92
CA GLY A 124 -2.08 9.38 0.24
C GLY A 124 -2.12 10.75 0.94
N THR A 125 -1.37 10.87 2.01
CA THR A 125 -1.24 12.11 2.79
C THR A 125 0.11 12.75 2.54
N ASN A 126 0.11 14.06 2.25
CA ASN A 126 1.33 14.84 2.16
C ASN A 126 1.87 15.14 3.55
N ASN A 127 3.17 14.93 3.75
CA ASN A 127 3.84 15.24 4.99
C ASN A 127 5.25 15.80 4.71
N SER A 128 5.65 16.79 5.48
CA SER A 128 6.94 17.47 5.36
C SER A 128 7.86 17.22 6.56
N ILE A 129 7.64 16.16 7.33
CA ILE A 129 8.47 15.83 8.50
C ILE A 129 9.96 15.72 8.15
N THR A 130 10.29 15.30 6.94
CA THR A 130 11.65 15.17 6.41
C THR A 130 12.17 16.42 5.71
N SER A 131 11.53 17.58 5.92
CA SER A 131 11.81 18.89 5.30
C SER A 131 11.45 19.01 3.82
N SER A 132 10.97 17.95 3.19
CA SER A 132 10.42 17.95 1.82
C SER A 132 9.00 17.40 1.86
N SER A 133 8.07 18.01 1.11
CA SER A 133 6.71 17.50 1.02
C SER A 133 6.70 16.22 0.18
N ILE A 134 6.36 15.11 0.79
CA ILE A 134 6.26 13.79 0.16
C ILE A 134 4.86 13.23 0.44
N THR A 135 4.26 12.60 -0.57
CA THR A 135 2.99 11.89 -0.42
C THR A 135 3.27 10.46 0.04
N TYR A 136 2.68 10.07 1.16
CA TYR A 136 2.82 8.75 1.78
C TYR A 136 1.51 7.97 1.72
N ALA A 137 1.62 6.63 1.71
CA ALA A 137 0.52 5.69 1.80
C ALA A 137 -0.59 5.93 0.77
N THR A 138 -0.20 6.13 -0.50
CA THR A 138 -1.11 6.11 -1.64
C THR A 138 -1.49 4.67 -1.97
N GLY A 139 -2.76 4.40 -2.23
CA GLY A 139 -3.21 3.08 -2.68
C GLY A 139 -2.71 2.76 -4.09
N GLY A 140 -2.50 1.50 -4.39
CA GLY A 140 -2.19 1.03 -5.75
C GLY A 140 -3.45 1.00 -6.63
N THR A 141 -3.30 1.16 -7.94
CA THR A 141 -4.40 0.98 -8.91
C THR A 141 -4.76 -0.49 -9.05
N GLY A 142 -6.03 -0.80 -9.26
CA GLY A 142 -6.48 -2.14 -9.58
C GLY A 142 -5.98 -2.64 -10.94
N GLY A 143 -5.94 -3.94 -11.12
CA GLY A 143 -5.58 -4.56 -12.41
C GLY A 143 -6.64 -4.30 -13.49
N ARG A 144 -6.22 -4.27 -14.74
CA ARG A 144 -7.09 -4.09 -15.93
C ARG A 144 -7.32 -5.43 -16.63
N SER A 145 -8.43 -5.56 -17.37
CA SER A 145 -8.75 -6.78 -18.08
C SER A 145 -8.34 -6.79 -19.57
N ASP A 146 -7.78 -5.69 -20.07
CA ASP A 146 -7.43 -5.49 -21.48
C ASP A 146 -5.91 -5.48 -21.76
N LEU A 147 -5.11 -5.50 -20.72
CA LEU A 147 -3.66 -5.47 -20.81
C LEU A 147 -3.06 -6.79 -20.29
N ASN A 148 -1.88 -7.11 -20.79
CA ASN A 148 -1.04 -8.16 -20.23
C ASN A 148 0.22 -7.50 -19.67
N ALA A 149 0.07 -6.86 -18.53
CA ALA A 149 1.14 -6.08 -17.90
C ALA A 149 1.21 -6.35 -16.40
N ALA A 150 2.42 -6.62 -15.91
CA ALA A 150 2.65 -6.73 -14.48
C ALA A 150 2.40 -5.38 -13.77
N GLY A 151 1.87 -5.46 -12.57
CA GLY A 151 1.71 -4.30 -11.71
C GLY A 151 3.06 -3.74 -11.28
N SER A 152 3.20 -2.41 -11.26
CA SER A 152 4.39 -1.75 -10.72
C SER A 152 4.38 -1.78 -9.19
N ALA A 153 5.57 -1.90 -8.59
CA ALA A 153 5.71 -1.83 -7.14
C ALA A 153 5.41 -0.41 -6.62
N GLY A 154 4.91 -0.33 -5.41
CA GLY A 154 4.83 0.92 -4.65
C GLY A 154 6.23 1.46 -4.36
N ALA A 155 6.36 2.78 -4.30
CA ALA A 155 7.65 3.43 -4.01
C ALA A 155 8.15 3.01 -2.62
N ALA A 156 9.43 2.65 -2.53
CA ALA A 156 10.05 2.27 -1.26
C ALA A 156 10.07 3.45 -0.28
N ASN A 157 9.98 3.17 1.01
CA ASN A 157 10.01 4.14 2.11
C ASN A 157 8.86 5.17 2.06
N THR A 158 7.74 4.80 1.47
CA THR A 158 6.54 5.64 1.40
C THR A 158 5.28 4.95 1.94
N GLY A 159 5.32 3.61 2.07
CA GLY A 159 4.13 2.83 2.41
C GLY A 159 3.09 2.79 1.28
N ASN A 160 3.47 3.16 0.05
CA ASN A 160 2.54 3.13 -1.10
C ASN A 160 2.19 1.70 -1.49
N GLY A 161 0.93 1.48 -1.87
CA GLY A 161 0.48 0.20 -2.41
C GLY A 161 1.11 -0.12 -3.77
N GLY A 162 1.33 -1.40 -4.06
CA GLY A 162 1.65 -1.86 -5.40
C GLY A 162 0.40 -1.91 -6.29
N ASN A 163 0.59 -1.74 -7.59
CA ASN A 163 -0.50 -1.82 -8.58
C ASN A 163 -0.88 -3.28 -8.85
N GLY A 164 -2.14 -3.52 -9.17
CA GLY A 164 -2.62 -4.83 -9.61
C GLY A 164 -1.99 -5.24 -10.94
N GLY A 165 -1.69 -6.51 -11.09
CA GLY A 165 -1.38 -7.10 -12.38
C GLY A 165 -2.63 -7.16 -13.26
N SER A 166 -2.44 -7.13 -14.56
CA SER A 166 -3.51 -7.16 -15.55
C SER A 166 -3.64 -8.54 -16.17
N GLY A 167 -4.87 -8.97 -16.43
CA GLY A 167 -5.15 -10.23 -17.17
C GLY A 167 -6.10 -9.94 -18.31
N ALA A 168 -5.75 -10.32 -19.53
CA ALA A 168 -6.62 -10.15 -20.69
C ALA A 168 -7.65 -11.29 -20.76
N ALA A 169 -8.92 -10.95 -20.87
CA ALA A 169 -10.02 -11.93 -21.02
C ALA A 169 -9.85 -12.88 -22.21
N ALA A 170 -9.04 -12.52 -23.19
CA ALA A 170 -8.76 -13.29 -24.39
C ALA A 170 -7.36 -13.93 -24.41
N ASN A 171 -6.55 -13.75 -23.37
CA ASN A 171 -5.18 -14.27 -23.32
C ASN A 171 -4.95 -14.91 -21.93
N PRO A 172 -4.55 -16.22 -21.92
CA PRO A 172 -4.37 -16.96 -20.66
C PRO A 172 -3.18 -16.50 -19.80
N SER A 173 -2.54 -15.41 -20.16
CA SER A 173 -1.38 -14.89 -19.43
C SER A 173 -1.77 -13.80 -18.47
N ASP A 174 -2.27 -14.18 -17.30
CA ASP A 174 -2.37 -13.25 -16.18
C ASP A 174 -0.98 -12.71 -15.81
N SER A 175 -0.93 -11.52 -15.26
CA SER A 175 0.32 -10.85 -14.91
C SER A 175 0.44 -10.64 -13.40
N ASN A 176 1.67 -10.69 -12.90
CA ASN A 176 1.95 -10.51 -11.47
C ASN A 176 1.51 -9.13 -10.96
N GLY A 177 1.01 -9.07 -9.75
CA GLY A 177 0.83 -7.83 -9.02
C GLY A 177 2.15 -7.22 -8.57
N GLY A 178 2.19 -5.90 -8.42
CA GLY A 178 3.35 -5.20 -7.84
C GLY A 178 3.43 -5.36 -6.32
N ASN A 179 4.63 -5.39 -5.78
CA ASN A 179 4.86 -5.37 -4.34
C ASN A 179 4.44 -4.01 -3.75
N GLY A 180 3.96 -3.98 -2.52
CA GLY A 180 3.84 -2.74 -1.75
C GLY A 180 5.21 -2.13 -1.45
N GLY A 181 5.27 -0.81 -1.31
CA GLY A 181 6.46 -0.09 -0.84
C GLY A 181 6.68 -0.31 0.66
N SER A 182 7.94 -0.37 1.09
CA SER A 182 8.28 -0.38 2.51
C SER A 182 7.81 0.91 3.20
N GLY A 183 7.58 0.84 4.50
CA GLY A 183 7.41 2.01 5.35
C GLY A 183 8.72 2.73 5.64
N PHE A 184 8.64 3.74 6.48
CA PHE A 184 9.77 4.43 7.13
C PHE A 184 9.35 4.91 8.50
N VAL A 185 10.30 5.28 9.33
CA VAL A 185 10.05 5.97 10.59
C VAL A 185 10.86 7.25 10.63
N ALA A 186 10.23 8.35 10.95
CA ALA A 186 10.91 9.64 11.13
C ALA A 186 10.58 10.26 12.49
N ILE A 187 11.60 10.84 13.11
CA ILE A 187 11.48 11.62 14.36
C ILE A 187 12.03 13.01 14.09
N ARG A 188 11.30 14.02 14.51
CA ARG A 188 11.72 15.42 14.39
C ARG A 188 11.53 16.14 15.73
N TYR A 189 12.58 16.84 16.18
CA TYR A 189 12.56 17.68 17.36
C TYR A 189 13.41 18.94 17.15
N SER A 190 13.23 19.98 18.00
CA SER A 190 14.00 21.23 17.92
C SER A 190 15.52 20.96 17.98
N ASP A 191 16.30 21.63 17.14
CA ASP A 191 17.76 21.52 17.12
C ASP A 191 18.44 22.21 18.31
N THR A 192 17.66 22.92 19.16
CA THR A 192 18.11 23.43 20.46
C THR A 192 18.41 22.31 21.46
N PHE A 193 17.80 21.12 21.30
CA PHE A 193 18.13 19.94 22.08
C PHE A 193 19.39 19.25 21.56
N ALA A 194 20.06 18.47 22.39
CA ALA A 194 21.23 17.71 22.01
C ALA A 194 20.92 16.67 20.91
N LEU A 195 21.96 16.23 20.21
CA LEU A 195 21.87 15.04 19.38
C LEU A 195 21.54 13.81 20.23
N ALA A 196 20.90 12.81 19.62
CA ALA A 196 20.73 11.51 20.25
C ALA A 196 22.11 10.95 20.69
N ALA A 197 22.17 10.35 21.88
CA ALA A 197 23.39 9.75 22.41
C ALA A 197 23.88 8.59 21.54
N SER A 198 22.96 7.81 20.96
CA SER A 198 23.29 6.75 20.01
C SER A 198 22.12 6.39 19.11
N THR A 199 22.43 5.84 17.91
CA THR A 199 21.46 5.29 16.98
C THR A 199 21.99 3.99 16.39
N THR A 200 21.07 3.10 16.01
CA THR A 200 21.36 1.93 15.18
C THR A 200 20.43 1.89 13.96
N GLY A 201 20.68 1.02 12.98
CA GLY A 201 19.90 0.93 11.75
C GLY A 201 20.21 2.04 10.73
N SER A 202 21.33 2.75 10.91
CA SER A 202 21.85 3.77 9.97
C SER A 202 20.81 4.81 9.55
N PRO A 203 20.17 5.55 10.49
CA PRO A 203 19.24 6.60 10.09
C PRO A 203 19.97 7.71 9.32
N THR A 204 19.25 8.28 8.36
CA THR A 204 19.67 9.59 7.79
C THR A 204 19.37 10.66 8.82
N VAL A 205 20.40 11.44 9.19
CA VAL A 205 20.27 12.54 10.17
C VAL A 205 20.48 13.86 9.44
N THR A 206 19.50 14.75 9.53
CA THR A 206 19.58 16.09 8.94
C THR A 206 19.19 17.15 9.97
N THR A 207 19.69 18.37 9.79
CA THR A 207 19.25 19.56 10.54
C THR A 207 18.71 20.55 9.51
N SER A 208 17.46 20.95 9.65
CA SER A 208 16.79 21.84 8.72
C SER A 208 15.66 22.60 9.41
N GLY A 209 15.54 23.90 9.11
CA GLY A 209 14.42 24.73 9.59
C GLY A 209 14.30 24.79 11.13
N GLY A 210 15.39 24.70 11.88
CA GLY A 210 15.39 24.69 13.34
C GLY A 210 15.07 23.32 13.96
N TYR A 211 15.16 22.25 13.19
CA TYR A 211 14.86 20.90 13.65
C TYR A 211 15.97 19.91 13.34
N ARG A 212 16.15 18.94 14.23
CA ARG A 212 16.88 17.69 13.98
C ARG A 212 15.90 16.64 13.52
N ILE A 213 16.23 15.94 12.43
CA ILE A 213 15.39 14.95 11.78
C ILE A 213 16.18 13.65 11.66
N TYR A 214 15.64 12.58 12.20
CA TYR A 214 16.18 11.22 12.08
C TYR A 214 15.19 10.42 11.26
N GLN A 215 15.65 9.84 10.15
CA GLN A 215 14.83 9.00 9.27
C GLN A 215 15.43 7.62 9.15
N TRP A 216 14.65 6.59 9.47
CA TRP A 216 14.99 5.18 9.31
C TRP A 216 14.24 4.59 8.13
N ASN A 217 14.98 3.98 7.19
CA ASN A 217 14.48 3.15 6.09
C ASN A 217 14.67 1.65 6.39
N SER A 218 15.26 1.32 7.52
CA SER A 218 15.44 -0.02 8.08
C SER A 218 15.30 0.06 9.60
N SER A 219 14.96 -1.07 10.23
CA SER A 219 14.76 -1.11 11.69
C SER A 219 16.04 -0.77 12.46
N GLY A 220 15.87 -0.18 13.65
CA GLY A 220 16.98 0.26 14.46
C GLY A 220 16.58 0.74 15.85
N SER A 221 17.32 1.68 16.38
CA SER A 221 17.05 2.30 17.68
C SER A 221 17.55 3.73 17.76
N ILE A 222 17.08 4.46 18.75
CA ILE A 222 17.58 5.76 19.17
C ILE A 222 17.59 5.82 20.69
N THR A 223 18.63 6.42 21.26
CA THR A 223 18.76 6.74 22.69
C THR A 223 19.09 8.22 22.82
N PHE A 224 18.35 8.91 23.65
CA PHE A 224 18.54 10.32 23.99
C PHE A 224 19.33 10.50 25.27
#